data_769f4628fdbd9482b4f398eebfdc3fdb
#
_entry.id   769f4628fdbd9482b4f398eebfdc3fdb
#
_cell.length_a   1.000
_cell.length_b   1.000
_cell.length_c   1.000
_cell.angle_alpha   90.00
_cell.angle_beta   90.00
_cell.angle_gamma   90.00
#
_symmetry.space_group_name_H-M   'P 1'
#
loop_
_entity.id
_entity.type
_entity.pdbx_description
1 polymer ?
#
loop_
_entity_poly.entity_id
_entity_poly.type
_entity_poly.pdbx_seq_one_letter_code
_entity_poly.pdbx_strand_id
1 'polypeptide(L)'
;WMKGEALKIFQRMAPMLRNMKLLTEADAPAFARYCKHYARWLDLQKRLDNYGDIYEIETASGRVRRADPAFTMADRLDRMMLAFEDRFGLNPAERQRIMSARANTGATGDLFGGAGKEPERRPDDPAAGAAPAAEPIEGPIGLLN
;
A
#
# COMPACT_ATOMS: atom_id res chain seq x y z
N TRP A 1 1.14 10.59 22.61
CA TRP A 1 2.35 9.77 22.45
C TRP A 1 3.22 10.24 21.29
N MET A 2 2.63 10.98 20.32
CA MET A 2 3.35 11.62 19.23
C MET A 2 3.63 13.08 19.60
N LYS A 3 4.90 13.46 19.67
CA LYS A 3 5.36 14.80 20.07
C LYS A 3 6.55 15.22 19.21
N GLY A 4 6.90 16.50 19.27
CA GLY A 4 8.12 17.02 18.63
C GLY A 4 8.13 16.86 17.11
N GLU A 5 9.26 16.41 16.54
CA GLU A 5 9.46 16.31 15.10
C GLU A 5 8.50 15.32 14.43
N ALA A 6 8.19 14.20 15.08
CA ALA A 6 7.23 13.24 14.56
C ALA A 6 5.83 13.85 14.33
N LEU A 7 5.39 14.74 15.24
CA LEU A 7 4.12 15.44 15.09
C LEU A 7 4.15 16.42 13.90
N LYS A 8 5.25 17.16 13.73
CA LYS A 8 5.42 18.08 12.60
C LYS A 8 5.38 17.32 11.25
N ILE A 9 6.06 16.19 11.17
CA ILE A 9 6.06 15.32 9.99
C ILE A 9 4.63 14.86 9.69
N PHE A 10 3.91 14.37 10.69
CA PHE A 10 2.52 13.94 10.55
C PHE A 10 1.62 15.09 10.04
N GLN A 11 1.68 16.25 10.68
CA GLN A 11 0.88 17.42 10.31
C GLN A 11 1.15 17.91 8.88
N ARG A 12 2.39 17.75 8.40
CA ARG A 12 2.77 18.12 7.04
C ARG A 12 2.31 17.09 6.01
N MET A 13 2.49 15.81 6.27
CA MET A 13 2.28 14.75 5.27
C MET A 13 0.84 14.22 5.25
N ALA A 14 0.16 14.13 6.39
CA ALA A 14 -1.18 13.55 6.46
C ALA A 14 -2.21 14.28 5.58
N PRO A 15 -2.27 15.63 5.53
CA PRO A 15 -3.18 16.33 4.62
C PRO A 15 -2.91 16.02 3.14
N MET A 16 -1.64 15.93 2.75
CA MET A 16 -1.26 15.60 1.36
C MET A 16 -1.74 14.21 0.96
N LEU A 17 -1.54 13.22 1.82
CA LEU A 17 -1.97 11.84 1.58
C LEU A 17 -3.50 11.70 1.61
N ARG A 18 -4.19 12.44 2.46
CA ARG A 18 -5.67 12.50 2.47
C ARG A 18 -6.22 13.09 1.17
N ASN A 19 -5.65 14.18 0.69
CA ASN A 19 -6.05 14.79 -0.59
C ASN A 19 -5.84 13.83 -1.77
N MET A 20 -4.79 13.02 -1.75
CA MET A 20 -4.57 11.97 -2.74
C MET A 20 -5.42 10.70 -2.47
N LYS A 21 -6.27 10.70 -1.46
CA LYS A 21 -7.07 9.55 -1.01
C LYS A 21 -6.24 8.30 -0.67
N LEU A 22 -4.98 8.48 -0.30
CA LEU A 22 -4.06 7.40 0.07
C LEU A 22 -4.10 7.09 1.58
N LEU A 23 -4.61 8.01 2.41
CA LEU A 23 -4.69 7.89 3.85
C LEU A 23 -6.14 8.07 4.31
N THR A 24 -6.65 7.09 5.05
CA THR A 24 -7.95 7.14 5.73
C THR A 24 -7.77 7.37 7.22
N GLU A 25 -8.87 7.61 7.95
CA GLU A 25 -8.80 7.76 9.42
C GLU A 25 -8.37 6.47 10.12
N ALA A 26 -8.74 5.32 9.57
CA ALA A 26 -8.32 4.02 10.08
C ALA A 26 -6.79 3.81 9.97
N ASP A 27 -6.15 4.43 9.00
CA ASP A 27 -4.71 4.32 8.78
C ASP A 27 -3.89 5.27 9.66
N ALA A 28 -4.52 6.26 10.29
CA ALA A 28 -3.84 7.29 11.05
C ALA A 28 -2.89 6.75 12.14
N PRO A 29 -3.23 5.70 12.93
CA PRO A 29 -2.30 5.14 13.91
C PRO A 29 -1.08 4.48 13.29
N ALA A 30 -1.23 3.84 12.11
CA ALA A 30 -0.14 3.21 11.40
C ALA A 30 0.79 4.27 10.79
N PHE A 31 0.22 5.30 10.18
CA PHE A 31 0.97 6.42 9.64
C PHE A 31 1.69 7.24 10.73
N ALA A 32 1.09 7.38 11.91
CA ALA A 32 1.74 8.01 13.05
C ALA A 32 2.99 7.24 13.52
N ARG A 33 2.99 5.90 13.45
CA ARG A 33 4.19 5.07 13.72
C ARG A 33 5.28 5.31 12.67
N TYR A 34 4.92 5.40 11.40
CA TYR A 34 5.84 5.77 10.33
C TYR A 34 6.51 7.13 10.62
N CYS A 35 5.73 8.16 10.93
CA CYS A 35 6.27 9.48 11.27
C CYS A 35 7.23 9.46 12.46
N LYS A 36 6.97 8.59 13.45
CA LYS A 36 7.86 8.41 14.60
C LYS A 36 9.17 7.72 14.22
N HIS A 37 9.13 6.73 13.33
CA HIS A 37 10.34 6.08 12.80
C HIS A 37 11.15 7.07 11.97
N TYR A 38 10.49 7.85 11.11
CA TYR A 38 11.14 8.86 10.29
C TYR A 38 11.82 9.94 11.15
N ALA A 39 11.17 10.45 12.19
CA ALA A 39 11.80 11.40 13.11
C ALA A 39 13.05 10.82 13.79
N ARG A 40 13.00 9.56 14.25
CA ARG A 40 14.16 8.88 14.84
C ARG A 40 15.27 8.67 13.83
N TRP A 41 14.93 8.31 12.62
CA TRP A 41 15.91 8.16 11.55
C TRP A 41 16.64 9.47 11.26
N LEU A 42 15.91 10.59 11.19
CA LEU A 42 16.51 11.93 11.04
C LEU A 42 17.50 12.26 12.18
N ASP A 43 17.17 11.91 13.42
CA ASP A 43 18.05 12.15 14.55
C ASP A 43 19.31 11.27 14.49
N LEU A 44 19.18 10.02 14.04
CA LEU A 44 20.33 9.14 13.83
C LEU A 44 21.21 9.63 12.68
N GLN A 45 20.64 10.10 11.57
CA GLN A 45 21.40 10.69 10.47
C GLN A 45 22.21 11.90 10.93
N LYS A 46 21.60 12.84 11.67
CA LYS A 46 22.32 13.96 12.26
C LYS A 46 23.49 13.53 13.15
N ARG A 47 23.31 12.43 13.89
CA ARG A 47 24.38 11.89 14.72
C ARG A 47 25.52 11.35 13.84
N LEU A 48 25.20 10.57 12.82
CA LEU A 48 26.17 9.99 11.90
C LEU A 48 26.92 11.07 11.10
N ASP A 49 26.21 12.11 10.66
CA ASP A 49 26.80 13.28 9.99
C ASP A 49 27.82 14.00 10.89
N ASN A 50 27.57 14.08 12.19
CA ASN A 50 28.42 14.79 13.13
C ASN A 50 29.60 13.95 13.66
N TYR A 51 29.44 12.65 13.82
CA TYR A 51 30.40 11.78 14.49
C TYR A 51 31.01 10.70 13.55
N GLY A 52 30.44 10.53 12.36
CA GLY A 52 30.83 9.47 11.40
C GLY A 52 30.24 8.11 11.74
N ASP A 53 30.36 7.21 10.75
CA ASP A 53 29.81 5.85 10.81
C ASP A 53 30.67 4.88 11.64
N ILE A 54 31.90 5.28 11.93
CA ILE A 54 32.92 4.43 12.56
C ILE A 54 33.53 5.19 13.74
N TYR A 55 33.65 4.52 14.86
CA TYR A 55 34.38 5.03 16.02
C TYR A 55 35.54 4.11 16.37
N GLU A 56 36.58 4.68 16.99
CA GLU A 56 37.74 3.94 17.45
C GLU A 56 37.69 3.74 18.96
N ILE A 57 37.95 2.51 19.40
CA ILE A 57 38.08 2.17 20.82
C ILE A 57 39.52 1.70 21.06
N GLU A 58 40.11 2.22 22.12
CA GLU A 58 41.39 1.70 22.62
C GLU A 58 41.12 0.48 23.51
N THR A 59 41.69 -0.65 23.13
CA THR A 59 41.57 -1.91 23.89
C THR A 59 42.97 -2.33 24.39
N ALA A 60 43.02 -3.29 25.32
CA ALA A 60 44.30 -3.85 25.79
C ALA A 60 45.14 -4.42 24.66
N SER A 61 44.56 -4.78 23.52
CA SER A 61 45.24 -5.33 22.32
C SER A 61 45.52 -4.29 21.24
N GLY A 62 45.24 -2.99 21.49
CA GLY A 62 45.39 -1.88 20.52
C GLY A 62 44.09 -1.21 20.12
N ARG A 63 44.19 -0.33 19.12
CA ARG A 63 43.02 0.41 18.59
C ARG A 63 42.15 -0.48 17.71
N VAL A 64 40.89 -0.54 17.98
CA VAL A 64 39.89 -1.28 17.19
C VAL A 64 38.85 -0.32 16.62
N ARG A 65 38.65 -0.38 15.30
CA ARG A 65 37.60 0.38 14.62
C ARG A 65 36.29 -0.40 14.64
N ARG A 66 35.20 0.23 15.03
CA ARG A 66 33.87 -0.38 15.07
C ARG A 66 32.86 0.55 14.43
N ALA A 67 31.85 -0.06 13.79
CA ALA A 67 30.70 0.69 13.30
C ALA A 67 29.91 1.28 14.47
N ASP A 68 29.45 2.54 14.33
CA ASP A 68 28.59 3.15 15.32
C ASP A 68 27.25 2.40 15.39
N PRO A 69 26.75 2.06 16.57
CA PRO A 69 25.43 1.46 16.72
C PRO A 69 24.31 2.25 16.05
N ALA A 70 24.46 3.57 15.93
CA ALA A 70 23.50 4.43 15.23
C ALA A 70 23.35 4.05 13.74
N PHE A 71 24.43 3.64 13.08
CA PHE A 71 24.39 3.17 11.69
C PHE A 71 23.48 1.95 11.53
N THR A 72 23.65 0.93 12.37
CA THR A 72 22.81 -0.26 12.36
C THR A 72 21.33 0.05 12.67
N MET A 73 21.11 0.99 13.61
CA MET A 73 19.75 1.41 13.96
C MET A 73 19.10 2.20 12.82
N ALA A 74 19.84 3.08 12.14
CA ALA A 74 19.36 3.84 11.00
C ALA A 74 18.99 2.92 9.83
N ASP A 75 19.84 1.95 9.47
CA ASP A 75 19.57 0.95 8.44
C ASP A 75 18.30 0.12 8.74
N ARG A 76 18.13 -0.28 10.01
CA ARG A 76 16.93 -1.00 10.42
C ARG A 76 15.66 -0.16 10.30
N LEU A 77 15.72 1.12 10.68
CA LEU A 77 14.58 2.04 10.52
C LEU A 77 14.28 2.29 9.06
N ASP A 78 15.30 2.43 8.23
CA ASP A 78 15.15 2.65 6.78
C ASP A 78 14.37 1.50 6.12
N ARG A 79 14.77 0.26 6.37
CA ARG A 79 14.04 -0.92 5.89
C ARG A 79 12.59 -0.98 6.38
N MET A 80 12.34 -0.58 7.63
CA MET A 80 10.98 -0.52 8.16
C MET A 80 10.16 0.58 7.47
N MET A 81 10.77 1.73 7.18
CA MET A 81 10.11 2.84 6.51
C MET A 81 9.76 2.50 5.06
N LEU A 82 10.65 1.85 4.31
CA LEU A 82 10.37 1.37 2.95
C LEU A 82 9.09 0.52 2.90
N ALA A 83 8.91 -0.40 3.85
CA ALA A 83 7.69 -1.22 3.93
C ALA A 83 6.41 -0.41 4.21
N PHE A 84 6.51 0.70 4.94
CA PHE A 84 5.39 1.62 5.15
C PHE A 84 5.13 2.49 3.91
N GLU A 85 6.20 2.94 3.26
CA GLU A 85 6.14 3.77 2.06
C GLU A 85 5.41 3.07 0.92
N ASP A 86 5.68 1.79 0.73
CA ASP A 86 4.96 0.96 -0.23
C ASP A 86 3.47 0.86 0.11
N ARG A 87 3.14 0.61 1.38
CA ARG A 87 1.74 0.47 1.83
C ARG A 87 0.93 1.75 1.72
N PHE A 88 1.54 2.90 1.96
CA PHE A 88 0.88 4.21 1.88
C PHE A 88 0.99 4.85 0.49
N GLY A 89 1.62 4.19 -0.49
CA GLY A 89 1.80 4.73 -1.83
C GLY A 89 2.68 5.98 -1.86
N LEU A 90 3.66 6.08 -0.96
CA LEU A 90 4.67 7.14 -0.97
C LEU A 90 5.67 6.92 -2.11
N ASN A 91 5.86 5.67 -2.52
CA ASN A 91 6.58 5.28 -3.71
C ASN A 91 5.71 5.54 -4.96
N PRO A 92 6.23 6.17 -6.04
CA PRO A 92 5.47 6.44 -7.25
C PRO A 92 4.87 5.19 -7.92
N ALA A 93 5.59 4.07 -7.95
CA ALA A 93 5.11 2.81 -8.54
C ALA A 93 3.92 2.24 -7.77
N GLU A 94 4.02 2.16 -6.44
CA GLU A 94 2.93 1.68 -5.58
C GLU A 94 1.72 2.63 -5.60
N ARG A 95 1.96 3.91 -5.74
CA ARG A 95 0.87 4.89 -5.91
C ARG A 95 0.06 4.64 -7.17
N GLN A 96 0.74 4.39 -8.29
CA GLN A 96 0.07 4.04 -9.54
C GLN A 96 -0.70 2.73 -9.41
N ARG A 97 -0.11 1.72 -8.77
CA ARG A 97 -0.75 0.43 -8.52
C ARG A 97 -2.02 0.57 -7.69
N ILE A 98 -1.99 1.35 -6.60
CA ILE A 98 -3.15 1.63 -5.77
C ILE A 98 -4.24 2.36 -6.57
N MET A 99 -3.88 3.34 -7.37
CA MET A 99 -4.83 4.10 -8.19
C MET A 99 -5.47 3.22 -9.28
N SER A 100 -4.69 2.39 -9.95
CA SER A 100 -5.19 1.43 -10.95
C SER A 100 -6.12 0.39 -10.34
N ALA A 101 -5.77 -0.16 -9.17
CA ALA A 101 -6.63 -1.10 -8.46
C ALA A 101 -7.98 -0.48 -8.08
N ARG A 102 -8.00 0.77 -7.66
CA ARG A 102 -9.23 1.50 -7.36
C ARG A 102 -10.08 1.78 -8.58
N ALA A 103 -9.47 2.17 -9.70
CA ALA A 103 -10.18 2.38 -10.96
C ALA A 103 -10.87 1.09 -11.43
N ASN A 104 -10.17 -0.04 -11.34
CA ASN A 104 -10.71 -1.36 -11.70
C ASN A 104 -11.85 -1.80 -10.75
N THR A 105 -11.76 -1.50 -9.46
CA THR A 105 -12.82 -1.83 -8.51
C THR A 105 -14.09 -1.00 -8.76
N GLY A 106 -13.94 0.24 -9.17
CA GLY A 106 -15.07 1.10 -9.59
C GLY A 106 -15.77 0.57 -10.85
N ALA A 107 -15.01 0.04 -11.81
CA ALA A 107 -15.57 -0.57 -13.04
C ALA A 107 -16.25 -1.93 -12.76
N THR A 108 -15.76 -2.70 -11.78
CA THR A 108 -16.32 -4.02 -11.44
C THR A 108 -17.62 -3.90 -10.62
N GLY A 109 -17.81 -2.78 -9.91
CA GLY A 109 -19.06 -2.51 -9.17
C GLY A 109 -20.28 -2.40 -10.10
N ASP A 110 -20.08 -2.00 -11.35
CA ASP A 110 -21.15 -1.90 -12.34
C ASP A 110 -21.47 -3.24 -13.04
N LEU A 111 -20.55 -4.22 -12.97
CA LEU A 111 -20.74 -5.56 -13.53
C LEU A 111 -21.78 -6.39 -12.76
N PHE A 112 -22.00 -6.10 -11.48
CA PHE A 112 -23.00 -6.77 -10.64
C PHE A 112 -24.20 -5.87 -10.28
N GLY A 113 -24.11 -4.57 -10.56
CA GLY A 113 -25.19 -3.60 -10.35
C GLY A 113 -26.18 -3.47 -11.52
N GLY A 114 -25.87 -4.08 -12.65
CA GLY A 114 -26.68 -3.99 -13.89
C GLY A 114 -27.86 -4.96 -13.99
N ALA A 115 -28.18 -5.73 -12.96
CA ALA A 115 -29.34 -6.62 -12.96
C ALA A 115 -30.64 -5.87 -12.54
N GLY A 116 -31.02 -4.82 -13.27
CA GLY A 116 -32.21 -4.08 -12.90
C GLY A 116 -32.69 -3.03 -13.93
N LYS A 117 -32.05 -2.90 -15.06
CA LYS A 117 -32.63 -2.16 -16.18
C LYS A 117 -33.13 -3.14 -17.21
N GLU A 118 -34.38 -3.50 -17.11
CA GLU A 118 -35.18 -4.09 -18.18
C GLU A 118 -34.99 -3.20 -19.44
N PRO A 119 -34.62 -3.77 -20.59
CA PRO A 119 -34.50 -2.95 -21.81
C PRO A 119 -35.88 -2.40 -22.15
N GLU A 120 -35.98 -1.08 -22.16
CA GLU A 120 -37.15 -0.34 -22.61
C GLU A 120 -37.50 -0.80 -24.01
N ARG A 121 -38.56 -1.62 -24.14
CA ARG A 121 -39.08 -2.10 -25.44
C ARG A 121 -39.50 -0.91 -26.27
N ARG A 122 -38.83 -0.69 -27.38
CA ARG A 122 -39.31 0.21 -28.41
C ARG A 122 -40.59 -0.40 -29.02
N PRO A 123 -41.65 0.39 -29.23
CA PRO A 123 -42.93 -0.11 -29.67
C PRO A 123 -43.01 -0.67 -31.13
N ASP A 124 -41.89 -0.67 -31.84
CA ASP A 124 -41.85 -1.01 -33.32
C ASP A 124 -40.97 -2.21 -33.68
N ASP A 125 -40.61 -3.11 -32.75
CA ASP A 125 -39.86 -4.32 -33.09
C ASP A 125 -40.84 -5.45 -33.51
N PRO A 126 -40.80 -5.92 -34.79
CA PRO A 126 -41.62 -7.05 -35.23
C PRO A 126 -41.10 -8.34 -34.60
N ALA A 127 -42.04 -9.16 -34.14
CA ALA A 127 -41.83 -10.45 -33.51
C ALA A 127 -40.89 -11.36 -34.33
N ALA A 128 -39.66 -11.53 -33.89
CA ALA A 128 -38.76 -12.56 -34.42
C ALA A 128 -39.11 -13.91 -33.77
N GLY A 129 -39.30 -14.85 -34.67
CA GLY A 129 -39.91 -16.17 -34.47
C GLY A 129 -39.20 -17.03 -33.40
N ALA A 130 -39.99 -17.97 -32.96
CA ALA A 130 -39.65 -18.99 -31.99
C ALA A 130 -38.33 -19.73 -32.27
N ALA A 131 -37.46 -19.78 -31.31
CA ALA A 131 -36.30 -20.68 -31.31
C ALA A 131 -36.75 -22.14 -31.07
N PRO A 132 -36.18 -23.11 -31.79
CA PRO A 132 -36.52 -24.50 -31.59
C PRO A 132 -36.00 -25.01 -30.24
N ALA A 133 -36.81 -25.86 -29.60
CA ALA A 133 -36.50 -26.52 -28.32
C ALA A 133 -35.22 -27.37 -28.45
N ALA A 134 -34.30 -27.18 -27.56
CA ALA A 134 -33.10 -28.01 -27.44
C ALA A 134 -33.51 -29.36 -26.79
N GLU A 135 -33.17 -30.44 -27.50
CA GLU A 135 -33.32 -31.81 -26.98
C GLU A 135 -32.32 -32.09 -25.84
N PRO A 136 -32.70 -32.97 -24.87
CA PRO A 136 -31.79 -33.35 -23.78
C PRO A 136 -30.72 -34.30 -24.30
N ILE A 137 -29.46 -33.98 -24.06
CA ILE A 137 -28.31 -34.84 -24.34
C ILE A 137 -28.20 -35.87 -23.20
N GLU A 138 -28.64 -37.08 -23.45
CA GLU A 138 -28.30 -38.25 -22.63
C GLU A 138 -26.90 -38.76 -23.01
N GLY A 139 -25.92 -38.55 -22.12
CA GLY A 139 -24.58 -39.12 -22.19
C GLY A 139 -24.28 -39.97 -20.96
N PRO A 140 -23.72 -41.18 -21.10
CA PRO A 140 -23.48 -42.05 -19.95
C PRO A 140 -22.28 -41.57 -19.13
N ILE A 141 -22.49 -41.49 -17.80
CA ILE A 141 -21.46 -41.23 -16.80
C ILE A 141 -20.58 -42.48 -16.70
N GLY A 142 -19.38 -42.41 -17.28
CA GLY A 142 -18.35 -43.44 -17.11
C GLY A 142 -17.64 -43.32 -15.77
N LEU A 143 -17.86 -44.26 -14.87
CA LEU A 143 -17.01 -44.53 -13.71
C LEU A 143 -15.62 -44.96 -14.18
N LEU A 144 -14.59 -44.33 -13.68
CA LEU A 144 -13.23 -44.86 -13.68
C LEU A 144 -12.69 -44.90 -12.25
N ASN A 145 -12.19 -46.09 -11.91
CA ASN A 145 -11.50 -46.50 -10.67
C ASN A 145 -10.33 -45.59 -10.28
#